data_cf96379b0aad03e6dd243f0548c53c04
#
_entry.id   cf96379b0aad03e6dd243f0548c53c04
#
_cell.length_a   1.000
_cell.length_b   1.000
_cell.length_c   1.000
_cell.angle_alpha   90.00
_cell.angle_beta   90.00
_cell.angle_gamma   90.00
#
_symmetry.space_group_name_H-M   'P 1'
#
loop_
_entity.id
_entity.type
_entity.pdbx_description
1 polymer ?
#
loop_
_entity_poly.entity_id
_entity_poly.type
_entity_poly.pdbx_seq_one_letter_code
_entity_poly.pdbx_strand_id
1 'polypeptide(L)'
;MNIAFAAADGVTLNGQIIAAKQPKAVVLLNPGTATKTSFYLPFAHFLAEHGYTVMLWNYRGFGESRTRSLKGSDICFADIGQKDIPAAIAKAKTLHPQLPLYCVGHSAGGQQIGFAHNCNELDGLIGIAVSTGYFGSMPMGYRIKAHLFFKVISPISSALFGYVKAEKLNLMEDLPPKLAKEWGRWCANKDFFFSEKFSKEKPELACYRTFNFPVQVFTADDDEISTVSNTKSLWKHIKSTKPIEFKWYKASDMPKKSVGHFGYFRKSNELIWQDVLDRLNRFSA
;
A
#
# COMPACT_ATOMS: atom_id res chain seq x y z
N MET A 1 10.89 -2.33 -18.09
CA MET A 1 12.24 -1.73 -17.97
C MET A 1 12.54 -1.55 -16.49
N ASN A 2 13.68 -2.08 -16.02
CA ASN A 2 14.07 -1.88 -14.61
C ASN A 2 14.52 -0.45 -14.37
N ILE A 3 14.23 0.05 -13.17
CA ILE A 3 14.63 1.39 -12.72
C ILE A 3 15.20 1.33 -11.30
N ALA A 4 16.09 2.28 -11.03
CA ALA A 4 16.56 2.59 -9.69
C ALA A 4 16.42 4.10 -9.46
N PHE A 5 16.09 4.49 -8.23
CA PHE A 5 16.01 5.89 -7.81
C PHE A 5 16.33 6.01 -6.32
N ALA A 6 16.73 7.18 -5.87
CA ALA A 6 17.15 7.39 -4.50
C ALA A 6 16.07 8.09 -3.68
N ALA A 7 15.83 7.64 -2.45
CA ALA A 7 15.15 8.41 -1.43
C ALA A 7 16.04 9.55 -0.91
N ALA A 8 15.45 10.56 -0.26
CA ALA A 8 16.18 11.74 0.23
C ALA A 8 17.31 11.40 1.22
N ASP A 9 17.23 10.26 1.91
CA ASP A 9 18.25 9.76 2.82
C ASP A 9 19.32 8.87 2.14
N GLY A 10 19.35 8.86 0.80
CA GLY A 10 20.33 8.12 0.00
C GLY A 10 20.06 6.63 -0.17
N VAL A 11 18.93 6.12 0.35
CA VAL A 11 18.54 4.73 0.14
C VAL A 11 18.11 4.53 -1.30
N THR A 12 18.74 3.56 -1.99
CA THR A 12 18.34 3.17 -3.35
C THR A 12 17.09 2.29 -3.31
N LEU A 13 16.08 2.71 -4.07
CA LEU A 13 14.85 1.98 -4.30
C LEU A 13 14.84 1.45 -5.73
N ASN A 14 14.35 0.23 -5.91
CA ASN A 14 14.31 -0.46 -7.19
C ASN A 14 12.89 -0.79 -7.59
N GLY A 15 12.65 -0.80 -8.88
CA GLY A 15 11.35 -1.10 -9.45
C GLY A 15 11.42 -1.33 -10.94
N GLN A 16 10.25 -1.34 -11.57
CA GLN A 16 10.12 -1.52 -13.00
C GLN A 16 9.04 -0.63 -13.58
N ILE A 17 9.24 -0.21 -14.81
CA ILE A 17 8.25 0.50 -15.61
C ILE A 17 7.67 -0.48 -16.62
N ILE A 18 6.35 -0.60 -16.60
CA ILE A 18 5.55 -1.29 -17.61
C ILE A 18 4.95 -0.17 -18.47
N ALA A 19 5.58 0.08 -19.62
CA ALA A 19 5.25 1.20 -20.48
C ALA A 19 4.00 0.90 -21.32
N ALA A 20 3.08 1.85 -21.39
CA ALA A 20 2.02 1.86 -22.39
C ALA A 20 2.58 2.34 -23.75
N LYS A 21 2.02 1.82 -24.86
CA LYS A 21 2.43 2.26 -26.22
C LYS A 21 2.09 3.72 -26.48
N GLN A 22 0.92 4.15 -26.03
CA GLN A 22 0.43 5.54 -26.12
C GLN A 22 -0.06 5.93 -24.72
N PRO A 23 0.81 6.46 -23.87
CA PRO A 23 0.45 6.73 -22.47
C PRO A 23 -0.46 7.95 -22.38
N LYS A 24 -1.58 7.82 -21.67
CA LYS A 24 -2.50 8.89 -21.32
C LYS A 24 -2.34 9.36 -19.87
N ALA A 25 -1.72 8.55 -19.04
CA ALA A 25 -1.35 8.88 -17.66
C ALA A 25 -0.28 7.93 -17.13
N VAL A 26 0.33 8.30 -16.00
CA VAL A 26 1.21 7.43 -15.22
C VAL A 26 0.45 6.91 -14.02
N VAL A 27 0.62 5.62 -13.70
CA VAL A 27 0.11 4.99 -12.48
C VAL A 27 1.29 4.58 -11.62
N LEU A 28 1.41 5.19 -10.45
CA LEU A 28 2.29 4.73 -9.38
C LEU A 28 1.57 3.61 -8.63
N LEU A 29 2.04 2.37 -8.79
CA LEU A 29 1.46 1.21 -8.12
C LEU A 29 2.24 0.89 -6.85
N ASN A 30 1.67 1.23 -5.70
CA ASN A 30 2.24 1.01 -4.39
C ASN A 30 1.79 -0.35 -3.84
N PRO A 31 2.71 -1.31 -3.61
CA PRO A 31 2.36 -2.65 -3.13
C PRO A 31 1.89 -2.65 -1.66
N GLY A 32 1.29 -3.75 -1.23
CA GLY A 32 1.09 -4.04 0.19
C GLY A 32 2.43 -4.36 0.89
N THR A 33 2.46 -4.21 2.21
CA THR A 33 3.66 -4.49 3.00
C THR A 33 4.15 -5.92 2.75
N ALA A 34 5.46 -6.05 2.48
CA ALA A 34 6.14 -7.32 2.29
C ALA A 34 5.50 -8.25 1.23
N THR A 35 4.83 -7.66 0.24
CA THR A 35 4.24 -8.38 -0.88
C THR A 35 5.16 -8.26 -2.10
N LYS A 36 5.57 -9.40 -2.64
CA LYS A 36 6.44 -9.43 -3.85
C LYS A 36 5.77 -8.69 -5.01
N THR A 37 6.51 -7.79 -5.66
CA THR A 37 6.00 -7.01 -6.79
C THR A 37 5.53 -7.86 -7.96
N SER A 38 6.11 -9.06 -8.13
CA SER A 38 5.67 -10.02 -9.15
C SER A 38 4.18 -10.39 -9.06
N PHE A 39 3.59 -10.28 -7.86
CA PHE A 39 2.18 -10.52 -7.64
C PHE A 39 1.27 -9.52 -8.39
N TYR A 40 1.75 -8.30 -8.59
CA TYR A 40 0.99 -7.22 -9.23
C TYR A 40 1.22 -7.13 -10.74
N LEU A 41 2.18 -7.87 -11.32
CA LEU A 41 2.55 -7.77 -12.72
C LEU A 41 1.38 -7.99 -13.69
N PRO A 42 0.51 -9.01 -13.51
CA PRO A 42 -0.63 -9.18 -14.41
C PRO A 42 -1.55 -7.96 -14.46
N PHE A 43 -1.82 -7.34 -13.31
CA PHE A 43 -2.63 -6.13 -13.21
C PHE A 43 -1.91 -4.92 -13.83
N ALA A 44 -0.61 -4.78 -13.60
CA ALA A 44 0.19 -3.70 -14.18
C ALA A 44 0.24 -3.78 -15.71
N HIS A 45 0.37 -4.99 -16.28
CA HIS A 45 0.28 -5.23 -17.73
C HIS A 45 -1.10 -4.88 -18.28
N PHE A 46 -2.16 -5.29 -17.58
CA PHE A 46 -3.52 -4.91 -17.95
C PHE A 46 -3.68 -3.39 -18.06
N LEU A 47 -3.21 -2.64 -17.08
CA LEU A 47 -3.27 -1.17 -17.14
C LEU A 47 -2.43 -0.60 -18.30
N ALA A 48 -1.25 -1.16 -18.55
CA ALA A 48 -0.38 -0.71 -19.64
C ALA A 48 -1.00 -0.94 -21.02
N GLU A 49 -1.68 -2.07 -21.23
CA GLU A 49 -2.45 -2.36 -22.43
C GLU A 49 -3.59 -1.36 -22.66
N HIS A 50 -4.10 -0.74 -21.58
CA HIS A 50 -5.17 0.25 -21.63
C HIS A 50 -4.67 1.71 -21.58
N GLY A 51 -3.39 1.95 -21.85
CA GLY A 51 -2.81 3.29 -22.00
C GLY A 51 -2.31 3.94 -20.71
N TYR A 52 -2.07 3.16 -19.64
CA TYR A 52 -1.48 3.68 -18.41
C TYR A 52 -0.04 3.15 -18.25
N THR A 53 0.96 4.02 -18.32
CA THR A 53 2.32 3.61 -17.95
C THR A 53 2.38 3.36 -16.45
N VAL A 54 2.77 2.15 -16.05
CA VAL A 54 2.78 1.76 -14.62
C VAL A 54 4.21 1.73 -14.11
N MET A 55 4.45 2.44 -13.00
CA MET A 55 5.64 2.30 -12.17
C MET A 55 5.31 1.41 -10.97
N LEU A 56 5.86 0.20 -10.96
CA LEU A 56 5.76 -0.77 -9.88
C LEU A 56 7.12 -0.89 -9.21
N TRP A 57 7.21 -0.81 -7.87
CA TRP A 57 8.46 -0.67 -7.16
C TRP A 57 8.44 -1.36 -5.79
N ASN A 58 9.62 -1.54 -5.19
CA ASN A 58 9.79 -2.15 -3.87
C ASN A 58 10.16 -1.08 -2.84
N TYR A 59 9.54 -1.15 -1.66
CA TYR A 59 9.95 -0.36 -0.50
C TYR A 59 11.32 -0.76 -0.01
N ARG A 60 11.98 0.12 0.74
CA ARG A 60 13.25 -0.19 1.42
C ARG A 60 13.17 -1.49 2.22
N GLY A 61 14.17 -2.33 2.08
CA GLY A 61 14.25 -3.62 2.78
C GLY A 61 13.43 -4.76 2.18
N PHE A 62 12.74 -4.53 1.04
CA PHE A 62 11.95 -5.55 0.35
C PHE A 62 12.40 -5.73 -1.10
N GLY A 63 12.21 -6.94 -1.63
CA GLY A 63 12.54 -7.28 -3.01
C GLY A 63 13.93 -6.78 -3.42
N GLU A 64 14.03 -6.17 -4.60
CA GLU A 64 15.28 -5.62 -5.15
C GLU A 64 15.77 -4.35 -4.41
N SER A 65 14.91 -3.69 -3.60
CA SER A 65 15.31 -2.59 -2.71
C SER A 65 15.94 -3.06 -1.40
N ARG A 66 16.06 -4.38 -1.19
CA ARG A 66 16.80 -4.99 -0.09
C ARG A 66 18.28 -5.08 -0.43
N THR A 67 18.97 -3.94 -0.44
CA THR A 67 20.41 -3.86 -0.77
C THR A 67 21.33 -4.24 0.38
N ARG A 68 20.82 -4.41 1.59
CA ARG A 68 21.59 -4.75 2.80
C ARG A 68 20.88 -5.83 3.62
N SER A 69 21.62 -6.42 4.57
CA SER A 69 21.05 -7.35 5.56
C SER A 69 19.97 -6.66 6.39
N LEU A 70 18.87 -7.37 6.66
CA LEU A 70 17.83 -6.91 7.59
C LEU A 70 18.25 -7.05 9.06
N LYS A 71 19.34 -7.77 9.35
CA LYS A 71 19.81 -8.00 10.72
C LYS A 71 20.17 -6.66 11.38
N GLY A 72 19.47 -6.33 12.46
CA GLY A 72 19.66 -5.07 13.18
C GLY A 72 19.25 -3.82 12.41
N SER A 73 18.50 -3.96 11.33
CA SER A 73 18.04 -2.84 10.51
C SER A 73 17.17 -1.86 11.29
N ASP A 74 17.42 -0.58 11.06
CA ASP A 74 16.69 0.55 11.67
C ASP A 74 15.42 0.96 10.92
N ILE A 75 15.11 0.30 9.81
CA ILE A 75 13.95 0.62 8.99
C ILE A 75 12.67 0.53 9.82
N CYS A 76 11.92 1.63 9.87
CA CYS A 76 10.62 1.74 10.50
C CYS A 76 9.49 1.60 9.47
N PHE A 77 8.28 1.29 9.91
CA PHE A 77 7.13 1.17 9.02
C PHE A 77 6.75 2.54 8.41
N ALA A 78 6.89 3.61 9.20
CA ALA A 78 6.67 4.98 8.75
C ALA A 78 7.65 5.43 7.65
N ASP A 79 8.87 4.87 7.57
CA ASP A 79 9.85 5.24 6.55
C ASP A 79 9.32 5.04 5.12
N ILE A 80 8.41 4.06 4.92
CA ILE A 80 7.74 3.84 3.65
C ILE A 80 7.00 5.10 3.21
N GLY A 81 6.17 5.65 4.08
CA GLY A 81 5.38 6.85 3.77
C GLY A 81 6.18 8.14 3.80
N GLN A 82 7.12 8.27 4.74
CA GLN A 82 7.86 9.50 4.97
C GLN A 82 9.04 9.70 3.99
N LYS A 83 9.62 8.61 3.49
CA LYS A 83 10.86 8.63 2.71
C LYS A 83 10.72 7.99 1.34
N ASP A 84 10.11 6.78 1.26
CA ASP A 84 10.08 6.02 0.01
C ASP A 84 8.99 6.53 -0.94
N ILE A 85 7.77 6.71 -0.45
CA ILE A 85 6.65 7.20 -1.27
C ILE A 85 6.94 8.58 -1.88
N PRO A 86 7.49 9.57 -1.14
CA PRO A 86 7.87 10.85 -1.75
C PRO A 86 8.85 10.70 -2.91
N ALA A 87 9.86 9.84 -2.75
CA ALA A 87 10.83 9.58 -3.81
C ALA A 87 10.19 8.90 -5.02
N ALA A 88 9.26 7.97 -4.77
CA ALA A 88 8.53 7.27 -5.83
C ALA A 88 7.59 8.21 -6.60
N ILE A 89 6.87 9.12 -5.92
CA ILE A 89 6.04 10.15 -6.55
C ILE A 89 6.93 11.05 -7.45
N ALA A 90 8.03 11.58 -6.89
CA ALA A 90 8.95 12.42 -7.65
C ALA A 90 9.51 11.68 -8.87
N LYS A 91 9.91 10.40 -8.72
CA LYS A 91 10.41 9.58 -9.84
C LYS A 91 9.33 9.34 -10.89
N ALA A 92 8.11 8.99 -10.48
CA ALA A 92 7.01 8.72 -11.40
C ALA A 92 6.67 9.95 -12.26
N LYS A 93 6.69 11.15 -11.70
CA LYS A 93 6.49 12.40 -12.44
C LYS A 93 7.53 12.63 -13.52
N THR A 94 8.76 12.12 -13.37
CA THR A 94 9.80 12.26 -14.41
C THR A 94 9.56 11.37 -15.62
N LEU A 95 8.68 10.37 -15.57
CA LEU A 95 8.43 9.44 -16.68
C LEU A 95 7.69 10.13 -17.82
N HIS A 96 6.65 10.89 -17.49
CA HIS A 96 5.86 11.68 -18.42
C HIS A 96 5.39 12.96 -17.71
N PRO A 97 6.25 14.01 -17.64
CA PRO A 97 5.99 15.21 -16.82
C PRO A 97 4.69 15.96 -17.17
N GLN A 98 4.20 15.80 -18.40
CA GLN A 98 2.98 16.48 -18.91
C GLN A 98 1.71 15.65 -18.71
N LEU A 99 1.83 14.40 -18.26
CA LEU A 99 0.67 13.53 -18.06
C LEU A 99 0.25 13.49 -16.59
N PRO A 100 -1.04 13.24 -16.33
CA PRO A 100 -1.51 13.01 -14.96
C PRO A 100 -0.79 11.86 -14.28
N LEU A 101 -0.58 11.98 -12.95
CA LEU A 101 -0.02 10.95 -12.09
C LEU A 101 -1.07 10.44 -11.12
N TYR A 102 -1.51 9.21 -11.29
CA TYR A 102 -2.41 8.53 -10.36
C TYR A 102 -1.65 7.56 -9.47
N CYS A 103 -2.15 7.36 -8.25
CA CYS A 103 -1.66 6.29 -7.38
C CYS A 103 -2.71 5.19 -7.25
N VAL A 104 -2.28 3.95 -7.44
CA VAL A 104 -3.04 2.76 -7.01
C VAL A 104 -2.28 2.16 -5.83
N GLY A 105 -2.85 2.28 -4.63
CA GLY A 105 -2.21 1.82 -3.40
C GLY A 105 -2.94 0.62 -2.80
N HIS A 106 -2.23 -0.50 -2.64
CA HIS A 106 -2.74 -1.68 -1.94
C HIS A 106 -2.36 -1.63 -0.47
N SER A 107 -3.34 -1.78 0.43
CA SER A 107 -3.10 -1.88 1.87
C SER A 107 -2.18 -0.75 2.38
N ALA A 108 -0.98 -1.07 2.90
CA ALA A 108 -0.01 -0.07 3.35
C ALA A 108 0.36 0.95 2.26
N GLY A 109 0.36 0.54 0.98
CA GLY A 109 0.67 1.43 -0.13
C GLY A 109 -0.33 2.57 -0.33
N GLY A 110 -1.58 2.37 0.09
CA GLY A 110 -2.59 3.42 0.17
C GLY A 110 -2.66 4.06 1.56
N GLN A 111 -2.44 3.28 2.64
CA GLN A 111 -2.45 3.79 4.01
C GLN A 111 -1.46 4.94 4.21
N GLN A 112 -0.27 4.84 3.63
CA GLN A 112 0.84 5.73 3.95
C GLN A 112 1.03 6.91 2.98
N ILE A 113 0.11 7.11 2.04
CA ILE A 113 0.19 8.23 1.08
C ILE A 113 0.27 9.59 1.78
N GLY A 114 -0.51 9.81 2.82
CA GLY A 114 -0.52 11.12 3.51
C GLY A 114 0.70 11.37 4.43
N PHE A 115 1.64 10.43 4.57
CA PHE A 115 2.95 10.71 5.15
C PHE A 115 3.89 11.39 4.14
N ALA A 116 3.61 11.25 2.84
CA ALA A 116 4.43 11.84 1.80
C ALA A 116 4.14 13.34 1.70
N HIS A 117 5.14 14.18 1.96
CA HIS A 117 5.02 15.64 1.91
C HIS A 117 4.57 16.17 0.54
N ASN A 118 4.82 15.41 -0.51
CA ASN A 118 4.44 15.72 -1.89
C ASN A 118 3.22 14.90 -2.38
N CYS A 119 2.41 14.34 -1.48
CA CYS A 119 1.23 13.55 -1.88
C CYS A 119 0.26 14.33 -2.75
N ASN A 120 0.17 15.66 -2.59
CA ASN A 120 -0.69 16.53 -3.40
C ASN A 120 -0.17 16.79 -4.83
N GLU A 121 0.95 16.18 -5.21
CA GLU A 121 1.37 16.09 -6.61
C GLU A 121 0.67 14.96 -7.40
N LEU A 122 -0.12 14.14 -6.70
CA LEU A 122 -0.98 13.15 -7.32
C LEU A 122 -2.25 13.81 -7.86
N ASP A 123 -2.72 13.33 -9.00
CA ASP A 123 -3.98 13.76 -9.62
C ASP A 123 -5.17 12.86 -9.24
N GLY A 124 -4.92 11.77 -8.52
CA GLY A 124 -5.95 10.87 -7.99
C GLY A 124 -5.37 9.68 -7.26
N LEU A 125 -6.16 9.13 -6.32
CA LEU A 125 -5.80 7.95 -5.53
C LEU A 125 -6.89 6.87 -5.64
N ILE A 126 -6.47 5.66 -5.97
CA ILE A 126 -7.28 4.45 -5.81
C ILE A 126 -6.69 3.65 -4.67
N GLY A 127 -7.38 3.61 -3.54
CA GLY A 127 -7.02 2.81 -2.37
C GLY A 127 -7.71 1.45 -2.39
N ILE A 128 -6.95 0.37 -2.53
CA ILE A 128 -7.45 -1.00 -2.56
C ILE A 128 -7.12 -1.69 -1.25
N ALA A 129 -8.15 -2.20 -0.55
CA ALA A 129 -7.98 -2.85 0.76
C ALA A 129 -7.23 -1.97 1.79
N VAL A 130 -7.49 -0.66 1.77
CA VAL A 130 -6.83 0.34 2.62
C VAL A 130 -7.65 0.58 3.88
N SER A 131 -7.09 0.21 5.02
CA SER A 131 -7.77 0.24 6.32
C SER A 131 -6.78 0.39 7.49
N THR A 132 -7.27 0.48 8.74
CA THR A 132 -6.39 0.49 9.92
C THR A 132 -5.70 -0.86 10.16
N GLY A 133 -6.27 -1.97 9.68
CA GLY A 133 -5.79 -3.30 10.06
C GLY A 133 -5.87 -3.56 11.58
N TYR A 134 -6.79 -2.90 12.29
CA TYR A 134 -6.93 -3.04 13.73
C TYR A 134 -7.33 -4.47 14.11
N PHE A 135 -6.54 -5.11 14.94
CA PHE A 135 -6.74 -6.51 15.33
C PHE A 135 -8.12 -6.78 15.95
N GLY A 136 -8.64 -5.83 16.74
CA GLY A 136 -9.93 -5.99 17.43
C GLY A 136 -11.14 -6.06 16.51
N SER A 137 -11.03 -5.60 15.26
CA SER A 137 -12.10 -5.64 14.25
C SER A 137 -11.94 -6.78 13.24
N MET A 138 -10.89 -7.59 13.37
CA MET A 138 -10.69 -8.78 12.52
C MET A 138 -11.54 -9.95 13.03
N PRO A 139 -11.96 -10.88 12.14
CA PRO A 139 -12.56 -12.16 12.56
C PRO A 139 -11.66 -12.90 13.55
N MET A 140 -12.26 -13.64 14.51
CA MET A 140 -11.53 -14.26 15.62
C MET A 140 -10.34 -15.10 15.16
N GLY A 141 -10.51 -15.93 14.14
CA GLY A 141 -9.43 -16.79 13.63
C GLY A 141 -8.25 -16.00 13.10
N TYR A 142 -8.50 -14.92 12.34
CA TYR A 142 -7.44 -14.06 11.82
C TYR A 142 -6.80 -13.21 12.92
N ARG A 143 -7.59 -12.69 13.85
CA ARG A 143 -7.12 -11.93 15.01
C ARG A 143 -6.12 -12.73 15.85
N ILE A 144 -6.41 -14.02 16.11
CA ILE A 144 -5.49 -14.91 16.84
C ILE A 144 -4.16 -15.06 16.08
N LYS A 145 -4.21 -15.31 14.76
CA LYS A 145 -3.03 -15.41 13.90
C LYS A 145 -2.21 -14.11 13.93
N ALA A 146 -2.86 -12.95 13.82
CA ALA A 146 -2.21 -11.65 13.87
C ALA A 146 -1.53 -11.39 15.23
N HIS A 147 -2.22 -11.69 16.34
CA HIS A 147 -1.60 -11.59 17.67
C HIS A 147 -0.42 -12.54 17.85
N LEU A 148 -0.54 -13.78 17.40
CA LEU A 148 0.55 -14.76 17.45
C LEU A 148 1.76 -14.24 16.64
N PHE A 149 1.53 -13.75 15.44
CA PHE A 149 2.59 -13.21 14.58
C PHE A 149 3.29 -12.00 15.22
N PHE A 150 2.55 -10.96 15.61
CA PHE A 150 3.16 -9.71 16.08
C PHE A 150 3.65 -9.76 17.53
N LYS A 151 3.04 -10.57 18.40
CA LYS A 151 3.37 -10.61 19.83
C LYS A 151 4.32 -11.76 20.20
N VAL A 152 4.43 -12.80 19.38
CA VAL A 152 5.23 -13.98 19.69
C VAL A 152 6.27 -14.22 18.59
N ILE A 153 5.83 -14.54 17.37
CA ILE A 153 6.74 -14.95 16.28
C ILE A 153 7.72 -13.82 15.93
N SER A 154 7.23 -12.61 15.70
CA SER A 154 8.06 -11.48 15.30
C SER A 154 9.10 -11.10 16.36
N PRO A 155 8.79 -10.94 17.66
CA PRO A 155 9.79 -10.67 18.69
C PRO A 155 10.82 -11.81 18.84
N ILE A 156 10.39 -13.07 18.88
CA ILE A 156 11.30 -14.22 19.00
C ILE A 156 12.23 -14.30 17.79
N SER A 157 11.67 -14.19 16.58
CA SER A 157 12.48 -14.21 15.36
C SER A 157 13.49 -13.06 15.33
N SER A 158 13.07 -11.86 15.72
CA SER A 158 13.95 -10.70 15.80
C SER A 158 15.08 -10.89 16.82
N ALA A 159 14.80 -11.48 17.97
CA ALA A 159 15.80 -11.75 19.01
C ALA A 159 16.82 -12.80 18.56
N LEU A 160 16.36 -13.88 17.90
CA LEU A 160 17.23 -14.98 17.49
C LEU A 160 18.03 -14.68 16.22
N PHE A 161 17.43 -13.98 15.25
CA PHE A 161 18.02 -13.80 13.91
C PHE A 161 18.37 -12.35 13.59
N GLY A 162 17.91 -11.39 14.41
CA GLY A 162 18.06 -9.96 14.17
C GLY A 162 17.05 -9.38 13.17
N TYR A 163 16.10 -10.19 12.68
CA TYR A 163 14.99 -9.80 11.78
C TYR A 163 13.87 -10.83 11.83
N VAL A 164 12.72 -10.54 11.24
CA VAL A 164 11.55 -11.46 11.21
C VAL A 164 11.63 -12.33 9.97
N LYS A 165 11.89 -13.64 10.13
CA LYS A 165 11.92 -14.64 9.04
C LYS A 165 10.52 -15.06 8.61
N ALA A 166 9.76 -14.14 8.02
CA ALA A 166 8.38 -14.38 7.60
C ALA A 166 8.29 -15.20 6.30
N GLU A 167 9.28 -15.09 5.43
CA GLU A 167 9.32 -15.82 4.15
C GLU A 167 9.43 -17.34 4.36
N LYS A 168 10.20 -17.78 5.36
CA LYS A 168 10.28 -19.21 5.71
C LYS A 168 8.96 -19.80 6.22
N LEU A 169 8.06 -18.96 6.68
CA LEU A 169 6.72 -19.35 7.12
C LEU A 169 5.67 -19.25 6.01
N ASN A 170 6.09 -18.92 4.77
CA ASN A 170 5.21 -18.67 3.62
C ASN A 170 4.12 -17.62 3.90
N LEU A 171 4.42 -16.62 4.74
CA LEU A 171 3.47 -15.58 5.11
C LEU A 171 3.62 -14.33 4.23
N MET A 172 4.86 -13.84 4.12
CA MET A 172 5.23 -12.62 3.38
C MET A 172 6.76 -12.58 3.26
N GLU A 173 7.33 -11.55 2.62
CA GLU A 173 8.77 -11.33 2.66
C GLU A 173 9.27 -11.11 4.10
N ASP A 174 10.57 -11.34 4.34
CA ASP A 174 11.19 -11.09 5.65
C ASP A 174 11.06 -9.60 6.05
N LEU A 175 10.91 -9.33 7.36
CA LEU A 175 10.66 -7.96 7.83
C LEU A 175 11.85 -7.40 8.64
N PRO A 176 12.19 -6.12 8.46
CA PRO A 176 13.02 -5.39 9.41
C PRO A 176 12.38 -5.41 10.82
N PRO A 177 13.17 -5.59 11.89
CA PRO A 177 12.61 -5.78 13.23
C PRO A 177 11.85 -4.56 13.76
N LYS A 178 12.35 -3.35 13.51
CA LYS A 178 11.67 -2.10 13.92
C LYS A 178 10.38 -1.87 13.14
N LEU A 179 10.39 -2.17 11.83
CA LEU A 179 9.20 -2.09 10.98
C LEU A 179 8.09 -3.00 11.51
N ALA A 180 8.39 -4.28 11.74
CA ALA A 180 7.41 -5.23 12.26
C ALA A 180 6.85 -4.81 13.63
N LYS A 181 7.70 -4.29 14.52
CA LYS A 181 7.30 -3.78 15.84
C LYS A 181 6.37 -2.57 15.72
N GLU A 182 6.72 -1.58 14.89
CA GLU A 182 5.91 -0.38 14.70
C GLU A 182 4.56 -0.71 14.06
N TRP A 183 4.56 -1.53 13.01
CA TRP A 183 3.34 -2.00 12.34
C TRP A 183 2.40 -2.71 13.32
N GLY A 184 2.91 -3.67 14.11
CA GLY A 184 2.12 -4.37 15.12
C GLY A 184 1.56 -3.41 16.20
N ARG A 185 2.33 -2.38 16.62
CA ARG A 185 1.86 -1.35 17.57
C ARG A 185 0.73 -0.53 16.99
N TRP A 186 0.78 -0.15 15.72
CA TRP A 186 -0.29 0.59 15.06
C TRP A 186 -1.55 -0.27 14.92
N CYS A 187 -1.42 -1.51 14.44
CA CYS A 187 -2.55 -2.43 14.32
C CYS A 187 -3.19 -2.83 15.67
N ALA A 188 -2.50 -2.64 16.79
CA ALA A 188 -3.06 -2.83 18.13
C ALA A 188 -3.97 -1.68 18.57
N ASN A 189 -4.05 -0.58 17.80
CA ASN A 189 -4.87 0.59 18.11
C ASN A 189 -5.96 0.80 17.06
N LYS A 190 -7.19 1.09 17.52
CA LYS A 190 -8.36 1.27 16.65
C LYS A 190 -8.17 2.41 15.64
N ASP A 191 -7.55 3.50 16.07
CA ASP A 191 -7.25 4.66 15.24
C ASP A 191 -5.87 4.60 14.57
N PHE A 192 -5.22 3.41 14.63
CA PHE A 192 -3.95 3.13 13.96
C PHE A 192 -2.89 4.19 14.31
N PHE A 193 -2.18 4.74 13.31
CA PHE A 193 -1.23 5.83 13.54
C PHE A 193 -1.89 7.19 13.83
N PHE A 194 -3.20 7.34 13.68
CA PHE A 194 -3.94 8.53 14.06
C PHE A 194 -4.26 8.60 15.55
N SER A 195 -4.02 7.51 16.31
CA SER A 195 -4.21 7.55 17.75
C SER A 195 -3.33 8.64 18.38
N GLU A 196 -3.82 9.31 19.42
CA GLU A 196 -3.11 10.41 20.10
C GLU A 196 -1.68 10.03 20.50
N LYS A 197 -1.49 8.76 20.88
CA LYS A 197 -0.19 8.19 21.25
C LYS A 197 0.87 8.30 20.16
N PHE A 198 0.47 8.19 18.88
CA PHE A 198 1.40 8.20 17.75
C PHE A 198 1.35 9.49 16.96
N SER A 199 0.21 10.18 16.93
CA SER A 199 0.02 11.39 16.13
C SER A 199 0.82 12.58 16.65
N LYS A 200 1.10 12.65 17.95
CA LYS A 200 1.96 13.68 18.54
C LYS A 200 3.41 13.61 18.07
N GLU A 201 3.86 12.41 17.70
CA GLU A 201 5.23 12.16 17.22
C GLU A 201 5.37 12.34 15.70
N LYS A 202 4.25 12.59 14.98
CA LYS A 202 4.20 12.57 13.50
C LYS A 202 3.35 13.73 12.98
N PRO A 203 3.93 14.96 12.92
CA PRO A 203 3.20 16.14 12.45
C PRO A 203 2.72 16.04 11.00
N GLU A 204 3.37 15.25 10.16
CA GLU A 204 2.98 14.98 8.77
C GLU A 204 1.60 14.32 8.63
N LEU A 205 1.04 13.76 9.69
CA LEU A 205 -0.34 13.28 9.69
C LEU A 205 -1.38 14.38 9.35
N ALA A 206 -1.00 15.64 9.45
CA ALA A 206 -1.83 16.74 8.99
C ALA A 206 -2.15 16.66 7.50
N CYS A 207 -1.25 16.10 6.66
CA CYS A 207 -1.44 15.95 5.21
C CYS A 207 -2.66 15.10 4.86
N TYR A 208 -3.03 14.13 5.70
CA TYR A 208 -4.26 13.33 5.49
C TYR A 208 -5.55 14.16 5.53
N ARG A 209 -5.50 15.39 5.99
CA ARG A 209 -6.65 16.32 6.05
C ARG A 209 -6.63 17.38 4.94
N THR A 210 -5.67 17.32 4.05
CA THR A 210 -5.41 18.36 3.04
C THR A 210 -5.25 17.80 1.63
N PHE A 211 -5.72 16.58 1.37
CA PHE A 211 -5.71 16.05 0.02
C PHE A 211 -6.50 16.96 -0.93
N ASN A 212 -5.95 17.19 -2.12
CA ASN A 212 -6.56 18.04 -3.14
C ASN A 212 -6.97 17.26 -4.41
N PHE A 213 -6.94 15.94 -4.34
CA PHE A 213 -7.24 15.01 -5.42
C PHE A 213 -8.41 14.08 -5.07
N PRO A 214 -9.12 13.56 -6.10
CA PRO A 214 -10.21 12.61 -5.90
C PRO A 214 -9.67 11.26 -5.40
N VAL A 215 -10.46 10.58 -4.58
CA VAL A 215 -10.12 9.27 -4.01
C VAL A 215 -11.21 8.26 -4.29
N GLN A 216 -10.83 7.09 -4.78
CA GLN A 216 -11.68 5.91 -4.84
C GLN A 216 -11.17 4.85 -3.88
N VAL A 217 -12.04 4.33 -3.04
CA VAL A 217 -11.74 3.22 -2.13
C VAL A 217 -12.44 1.96 -2.59
N PHE A 218 -11.67 0.90 -2.81
CA PHE A 218 -12.18 -0.44 -3.12
C PHE A 218 -11.95 -1.37 -1.94
N THR A 219 -13.01 -2.05 -1.52
CA THR A 219 -12.97 -2.98 -0.39
C THR A 219 -13.97 -4.12 -0.61
N ALA A 220 -13.80 -5.25 0.07
CA ALA A 220 -14.65 -6.43 -0.03
C ALA A 220 -15.16 -6.87 1.34
N ASP A 221 -16.32 -7.52 1.38
CA ASP A 221 -16.97 -7.95 2.61
C ASP A 221 -16.28 -9.17 3.27
N ASP A 222 -15.50 -9.92 2.50
CA ASP A 222 -14.71 -11.08 2.95
C ASP A 222 -13.24 -10.77 3.27
N ASP A 223 -12.84 -9.49 3.25
CA ASP A 223 -11.47 -9.10 3.63
C ASP A 223 -11.30 -9.15 5.15
N GLU A 224 -10.52 -10.13 5.63
CA GLU A 224 -10.31 -10.35 7.06
C GLU A 224 -9.40 -9.30 7.71
N ILE A 225 -8.64 -8.53 6.92
CA ILE A 225 -7.75 -7.45 7.40
C ILE A 225 -8.44 -6.10 7.24
N SER A 226 -8.85 -5.77 6.02
CA SER A 226 -9.55 -4.53 5.69
C SER A 226 -11.06 -4.68 5.82
N THR A 227 -11.48 -5.16 7.00
CA THR A 227 -12.91 -5.27 7.33
C THR A 227 -13.62 -3.93 7.15
N VAL A 228 -14.94 -3.97 7.00
CA VAL A 228 -15.77 -2.75 6.91
C VAL A 228 -15.47 -1.78 8.06
N SER A 229 -15.31 -2.31 9.28
CA SER A 229 -14.99 -1.50 10.47
C SER A 229 -13.61 -0.87 10.37
N ASN A 230 -12.59 -1.63 9.94
CA ASN A 230 -11.22 -1.13 9.80
C ASN A 230 -11.10 -0.08 8.69
N THR A 231 -11.78 -0.30 7.56
CA THR A 231 -11.86 0.67 6.46
C THR A 231 -12.46 1.98 6.93
N LYS A 232 -13.65 1.94 7.55
CA LYS A 232 -14.30 3.15 8.08
C LYS A 232 -13.46 3.85 9.15
N SER A 233 -12.75 3.10 9.99
CA SER A 233 -11.88 3.66 11.04
C SER A 233 -10.69 4.44 10.48
N LEU A 234 -10.11 4.05 9.36
CA LEU A 234 -9.04 4.81 8.72
C LEU A 234 -9.60 6.04 8.01
N TRP A 235 -10.58 5.82 7.13
CA TRP A 235 -11.06 6.86 6.21
C TRP A 235 -11.78 8.02 6.91
N LYS A 236 -12.31 7.86 8.12
CA LYS A 236 -12.86 8.97 8.92
C LYS A 236 -11.84 10.08 9.24
N HIS A 237 -10.55 9.76 9.24
CA HIS A 237 -9.47 10.71 9.51
C HIS A 237 -8.96 11.44 8.27
N ILE A 238 -9.35 10.99 7.08
CA ILE A 238 -8.87 11.50 5.79
C ILE A 238 -9.88 12.49 5.24
N LYS A 239 -9.39 13.63 4.77
CA LYS A 239 -10.19 14.66 4.11
C LYS A 239 -9.55 15.03 2.79
N SER A 240 -10.38 15.29 1.80
CA SER A 240 -9.97 15.83 0.52
C SER A 240 -10.90 16.97 0.11
N THR A 241 -10.40 17.93 -0.66
CA THR A 241 -11.22 18.95 -1.32
C THR A 241 -12.00 18.40 -2.50
N LYS A 242 -11.68 17.18 -2.91
CA LYS A 242 -12.35 16.41 -3.98
C LYS A 242 -13.09 15.21 -3.40
N PRO A 243 -14.01 14.59 -4.14
CA PRO A 243 -14.78 13.45 -3.63
C PRO A 243 -13.94 12.27 -3.15
N ILE A 244 -14.36 11.65 -2.05
CA ILE A 244 -13.89 10.34 -1.58
C ILE A 244 -15.04 9.37 -1.75
N GLU A 245 -14.92 8.45 -2.69
CA GLU A 245 -15.96 7.50 -3.04
C GLU A 245 -15.57 6.08 -2.63
N PHE A 246 -16.58 5.27 -2.25
CA PHE A 246 -16.38 3.89 -1.82
C PHE A 246 -17.13 2.94 -2.73
N LYS A 247 -16.46 1.87 -3.15
CA LYS A 247 -17.09 0.72 -3.80
C LYS A 247 -16.84 -0.52 -2.96
N TRP A 248 -17.93 -1.16 -2.54
CA TRP A 248 -17.93 -2.37 -1.73
C TRP A 248 -18.25 -3.57 -2.62
N TYR A 249 -17.35 -4.55 -2.65
CA TYR A 249 -17.60 -5.81 -3.34
C TYR A 249 -18.18 -6.83 -2.39
N LYS A 250 -19.18 -7.57 -2.87
CA LYS A 250 -19.67 -8.76 -2.21
C LYS A 250 -18.91 -9.96 -2.78
N ALA A 251 -18.28 -10.73 -1.92
CA ALA A 251 -17.56 -11.93 -2.32
C ALA A 251 -18.44 -12.93 -3.08
N SER A 252 -19.72 -13.02 -2.68
CA SER A 252 -20.74 -13.87 -3.34
C SER A 252 -20.93 -13.56 -4.81
N ASP A 253 -20.72 -12.29 -5.22
CA ASP A 253 -20.95 -11.82 -6.59
C ASP A 253 -19.72 -12.04 -7.48
N MET A 254 -18.60 -12.45 -6.91
CA MET A 254 -17.36 -12.68 -7.62
C MET A 254 -17.25 -14.11 -8.19
N PRO A 255 -16.53 -14.31 -9.31
CA PRO A 255 -16.46 -15.62 -9.98
C PRO A 255 -16.03 -16.79 -9.08
N LYS A 256 -15.12 -16.53 -8.14
CA LYS A 256 -14.65 -17.52 -7.14
C LYS A 256 -15.31 -17.39 -5.79
N LYS A 257 -16.39 -16.59 -5.68
CA LYS A 257 -17.08 -16.26 -4.44
C LYS A 257 -16.13 -15.81 -3.32
N SER A 258 -15.02 -15.18 -3.70
CA SER A 258 -14.02 -14.66 -2.78
C SER A 258 -13.17 -13.56 -3.42
N VAL A 259 -12.85 -12.53 -2.63
CA VAL A 259 -11.87 -11.50 -2.90
C VAL A 259 -10.75 -11.58 -1.86
N GLY A 260 -11.09 -11.48 -0.56
CA GLY A 260 -10.14 -11.40 0.54
C GLY A 260 -9.19 -10.21 0.37
N HIS A 261 -8.06 -10.22 1.12
CA HIS A 261 -7.13 -9.07 1.12
C HIS A 261 -6.29 -8.95 -0.16
N PHE A 262 -6.07 -10.05 -0.89
CA PHE A 262 -5.19 -10.09 -2.06
C PHE A 262 -5.91 -10.35 -3.38
N GLY A 263 -7.15 -10.79 -3.35
CA GLY A 263 -7.88 -11.21 -4.54
C GLY A 263 -8.16 -10.10 -5.55
N TYR A 264 -8.10 -8.84 -5.13
CA TYR A 264 -8.27 -7.69 -6.03
C TYR A 264 -7.30 -7.70 -7.23
N PHE A 265 -6.10 -8.24 -7.06
CA PHE A 265 -5.06 -8.28 -8.09
C PHE A 265 -4.97 -9.63 -8.81
N ARG A 266 -5.86 -10.57 -8.51
CA ARG A 266 -5.91 -11.87 -9.19
C ARG A 266 -6.74 -11.79 -10.45
N LYS A 267 -6.27 -12.43 -11.53
CA LYS A 267 -6.98 -12.49 -12.81
C LYS A 267 -8.41 -13.08 -12.67
N SER A 268 -8.64 -13.94 -11.68
CA SER A 268 -9.99 -14.45 -11.41
C SER A 268 -11.01 -13.37 -11.04
N ASN A 269 -10.56 -12.19 -10.64
CA ASN A 269 -11.38 -11.04 -10.26
C ASN A 269 -11.12 -9.84 -11.20
N GLU A 270 -10.91 -10.12 -12.50
CA GLU A 270 -10.62 -9.09 -13.52
C GLU A 270 -11.71 -8.02 -13.64
N LEU A 271 -12.94 -8.32 -13.19
CA LEU A 271 -14.00 -7.31 -13.05
C LEU A 271 -13.57 -6.14 -12.16
N ILE A 272 -12.77 -6.40 -11.12
CA ILE A 272 -12.23 -5.32 -10.26
C ILE A 272 -11.20 -4.49 -11.04
N TRP A 273 -10.41 -5.12 -11.91
CA TRP A 273 -9.45 -4.41 -12.76
C TRP A 273 -10.16 -3.45 -13.72
N GLN A 274 -11.29 -3.90 -14.28
CA GLN A 274 -12.12 -3.04 -15.13
C GLN A 274 -12.69 -1.85 -14.35
N ASP A 275 -13.16 -2.07 -13.11
CA ASP A 275 -13.62 -0.97 -12.26
C ASP A 275 -12.50 0.03 -11.93
N VAL A 276 -11.26 -0.46 -11.71
CA VAL A 276 -10.09 0.41 -11.53
C VAL A 276 -9.82 1.21 -12.79
N LEU A 277 -9.85 0.56 -13.97
CA LEU A 277 -9.66 1.21 -15.25
C LEU A 277 -10.72 2.30 -15.50
N ASP A 278 -11.99 1.99 -15.25
CA ASP A 278 -13.09 2.94 -15.41
C ASP A 278 -12.93 4.14 -14.48
N ARG A 279 -12.43 3.92 -13.25
CA ARG A 279 -12.16 5.02 -12.33
C ARG A 279 -10.99 5.88 -12.80
N LEU A 280 -9.90 5.27 -13.26
CA LEU A 280 -8.77 6.01 -13.83
C LEU A 280 -9.19 6.85 -15.04
N ASN A 281 -10.03 6.30 -15.91
CA ASN A 281 -10.59 7.04 -17.06
C ASN A 281 -11.42 8.26 -16.60
N ARG A 282 -12.20 8.12 -15.51
CA ARG A 282 -12.98 9.25 -14.95
C ARG A 282 -12.11 10.30 -14.27
N PHE A 283 -10.96 9.94 -13.72
CA PHE A 283 -10.01 10.92 -13.19
C PHE A 283 -9.36 11.75 -14.30
N SER A 284 -9.27 11.19 -15.51
CA SER A 284 -8.68 11.83 -16.69
C SER A 284 -9.68 12.67 -17.50
N ALA A 285 -10.98 12.55 -17.23
CA ALA A 285 -12.06 13.28 -17.92
C ALA A 285 -12.33 14.64 -17.27
#